data_845cb0839fd1a1d3652178095009a664
#
_entry.id   845cb0839fd1a1d3652178095009a664
#
_cell.length_a   1.000
_cell.length_b   1.000
_cell.length_c   1.000
_cell.angle_alpha   90.00
_cell.angle_beta   90.00
_cell.angle_gamma   90.00
#
_symmetry.space_group_name_H-M   'P 1'
#
loop_
_entity.id
_entity.type
_entity.pdbx_description
1 polymer ?
#
loop_
_entity_poly.entity_id
_entity_poly.type
_entity_poly.pdbx_seq_one_letter_code
_entity_poly.pdbx_strand_id
1 'polypeptide(L)'
;MSALSPSPSLVVDRESWELAGHLLVDPPRGEAAEICPSLSHHLQQLLVLNRQAKDHPADPFPLAALLQLGLPLMDRRWTAQERESVRQAADQWRQELVGDTVSYVVNRNLNPSNHCVLRCGFCAYRRSEGEEGAFRLHRSELREKAAEAQALGATEVCLQAGLDPYATKNGSQLDHAVALLVDLKEAAPRLHVHGFSPQELLFLSQQDNLPLREVVQSLRQAGLGSVPGTAAEVLCTRVRQLICPEKLSARAWVAVIRQVHQAGLPTTSTLMAGHVETPREQLAHLCTLSALQRQAWLEGNTGFTEFILLPFVGASAPAPLRARVGRDQPDPEAMLLLTAQARLLLGPWIRHHQSSWVKLTLPVAAEALDWGCDDLGGTLMEEHISTMAGAAGGTHQSVVALEGAARGKHRPVRQRTTLYGAPAASC
;
A
#
# COMPACT_ATOMS: atom_id res chain seq x y z
N MET A 1 -2.46 -4.46 33.37
CA MET A 1 -2.00 -3.84 32.12
C MET A 1 -3.24 -3.21 31.47
N SER A 2 -3.37 -1.91 31.63
CA SER A 2 -4.52 -1.15 31.14
C SER A 2 -4.49 -1.10 29.63
N ALA A 3 -5.57 -1.51 28.97
CA ALA A 3 -5.75 -1.34 27.54
C ALA A 3 -5.60 0.16 27.21
N LEU A 4 -4.61 0.49 26.41
CA LEU A 4 -4.40 1.80 25.82
C LEU A 4 -5.57 2.10 24.87
N SER A 5 -6.69 2.57 25.40
CA SER A 5 -7.71 3.24 24.60
C SER A 5 -7.18 4.65 24.34
N PRO A 6 -6.77 4.99 23.11
CA PRO A 6 -6.35 6.35 22.82
C PRO A 6 -7.54 7.27 23.02
N SER A 7 -7.35 8.33 23.79
CA SER A 7 -8.28 9.45 23.75
C SER A 7 -8.24 10.03 22.34
N PRO A 8 -9.33 10.00 21.56
CA PRO A 8 -9.33 10.42 20.16
C PRO A 8 -8.94 11.89 19.93
N SER A 9 -8.96 12.68 20.99
CA SER A 9 -8.84 14.14 20.95
C SER A 9 -7.41 14.67 20.80
N LEU A 10 -6.38 13.83 20.98
CA LEU A 10 -4.98 14.29 20.98
C LEU A 10 -4.25 14.08 19.65
N VAL A 11 -4.76 13.24 18.75
CA VAL A 11 -3.96 12.70 17.65
C VAL A 11 -4.41 13.19 16.27
N VAL A 12 -5.69 13.50 16.11
CA VAL A 12 -6.28 13.90 14.82
C VAL A 12 -7.22 15.07 15.05
N ASP A 13 -7.10 16.12 14.23
CA ASP A 13 -8.00 17.27 14.35
C ASP A 13 -9.46 16.90 14.00
N ARG A 14 -10.39 17.72 14.50
CA ARG A 14 -11.83 17.46 14.37
C ARG A 14 -12.29 17.39 12.90
N GLU A 15 -11.77 18.28 12.05
CA GLU A 15 -12.12 18.36 10.65
C GLU A 15 -11.72 17.10 9.89
N SER A 16 -10.50 16.59 10.15
CA SER A 16 -10.03 15.31 9.59
C SER A 16 -10.87 14.12 10.03
N TRP A 17 -11.36 14.10 11.27
CA TRP A 17 -12.28 13.07 11.78
C TRP A 17 -13.64 13.12 11.08
N GLU A 18 -14.21 14.29 10.90
CA GLU A 18 -15.50 14.48 10.24
C GLU A 18 -15.40 14.03 8.77
N LEU A 19 -14.34 14.43 8.07
CA LEU A 19 -14.12 14.04 6.69
C LEU A 19 -13.88 12.52 6.55
N ALA A 20 -13.10 11.91 7.46
CA ALA A 20 -12.92 10.47 7.48
C ALA A 20 -14.26 9.73 7.62
N GLY A 21 -15.19 10.26 8.40
CA GLY A 21 -16.54 9.71 8.54
C GLY A 21 -17.35 9.71 7.24
N HIS A 22 -17.17 10.73 6.40
CA HIS A 22 -17.83 10.83 5.09
C HIS A 22 -17.19 9.95 4.01
N LEU A 23 -15.89 9.66 4.11
CA LEU A 23 -15.15 8.85 3.13
C LEU A 23 -15.28 7.36 3.36
N LEU A 24 -15.49 6.93 4.61
CA LEU A 24 -15.70 5.53 4.93
C LEU A 24 -17.15 5.14 4.62
N VAL A 25 -17.32 4.50 3.51
CA VAL A 25 -18.61 3.95 3.11
C VAL A 25 -18.77 2.61 3.80
N ASP A 26 -19.76 2.50 4.70
CA ASP A 26 -20.25 1.17 5.07
C ASP A 26 -20.76 0.51 3.79
N PRO A 27 -20.36 -0.73 3.47
CA PRO A 27 -20.79 -1.38 2.26
C PRO A 27 -22.32 -1.37 2.21
N PRO A 28 -22.94 -0.97 1.09
CA PRO A 28 -24.38 -0.83 1.01
C PRO A 28 -25.06 -2.13 1.41
N ARG A 29 -25.94 -2.07 2.39
CA ARG A 29 -26.84 -3.16 2.75
C ARG A 29 -28.00 -3.12 1.74
N GLY A 30 -27.88 -3.87 0.66
CA GLY A 30 -28.93 -3.94 -0.36
C GLY A 30 -28.76 -5.18 -1.22
N GLU A 31 -29.89 -5.76 -1.63
CA GLU A 31 -29.94 -6.80 -2.63
C GLU A 31 -29.29 -6.29 -3.92
N ALA A 32 -28.56 -7.18 -4.62
CA ALA A 32 -28.03 -6.86 -5.93
C ALA A 32 -29.18 -6.39 -6.82
N ALA A 33 -29.05 -5.20 -7.40
CA ALA A 33 -30.08 -4.66 -8.28
C ALA A 33 -30.36 -5.69 -9.39
N GLU A 34 -31.63 -6.06 -9.54
CA GLU A 34 -32.11 -6.90 -10.62
C GLU A 34 -31.78 -6.24 -11.97
N ILE A 35 -31.42 -7.08 -12.95
CA ILE A 35 -31.15 -6.76 -14.34
C ILE A 35 -29.81 -6.02 -14.54
N CYS A 36 -28.74 -6.80 -14.48
CA CYS A 36 -27.44 -6.33 -14.96
C CYS A 36 -27.48 -6.16 -16.49
N PRO A 37 -27.23 -4.96 -17.04
CA PRO A 37 -26.90 -4.81 -18.46
C PRO A 37 -25.75 -5.76 -18.79
N SER A 38 -25.55 -6.13 -20.06
CA SER A 38 -24.45 -7.02 -20.43
C SER A 38 -23.14 -6.50 -19.80
N LEU A 39 -22.25 -7.39 -19.40
CA LEU A 39 -20.95 -7.01 -18.82
C LEU A 39 -20.21 -5.98 -19.69
N SER A 40 -20.29 -6.15 -21.03
CA SER A 40 -19.69 -5.21 -21.98
C SER A 40 -20.24 -3.79 -21.81
N HIS A 41 -21.55 -3.64 -21.66
CA HIS A 41 -22.16 -2.32 -21.42
C HIS A 41 -21.70 -1.71 -20.07
N HIS A 42 -21.59 -2.53 -19.04
CA HIS A 42 -21.11 -2.13 -17.71
C HIS A 42 -19.68 -1.63 -17.73
N LEU A 43 -18.79 -2.37 -18.39
CA LEU A 43 -17.39 -1.97 -18.57
C LEU A 43 -17.28 -0.67 -19.38
N GLN A 44 -18.08 -0.51 -20.44
CA GLN A 44 -18.10 0.73 -21.21
C GLN A 44 -18.55 1.92 -20.37
N GLN A 45 -19.60 1.78 -19.56
CA GLN A 45 -20.04 2.84 -18.65
C GLN A 45 -18.95 3.24 -17.64
N LEU A 46 -18.24 2.24 -17.09
CA LEU A 46 -17.13 2.51 -16.15
C LEU A 46 -15.98 3.23 -16.83
N LEU A 47 -15.61 2.85 -18.05
CA LEU A 47 -14.59 3.55 -18.84
C LEU A 47 -14.99 4.97 -19.20
N VAL A 48 -16.26 5.21 -19.52
CA VAL A 48 -16.79 6.58 -19.76
C VAL A 48 -16.68 7.41 -18.48
N LEU A 49 -17.12 6.87 -17.33
CA LEU A 49 -17.00 7.53 -16.04
C LEU A 49 -15.54 7.91 -15.72
N ASN A 50 -14.62 6.97 -15.96
CA ASN A 50 -13.20 7.18 -15.72
C ASN A 50 -12.60 8.27 -16.62
N ARG A 51 -12.99 8.34 -17.90
CA ARG A 51 -12.55 9.41 -18.82
C ARG A 51 -13.09 10.76 -18.38
N GLN A 52 -14.37 10.84 -18.01
CA GLN A 52 -14.97 12.07 -17.47
C GLN A 52 -14.23 12.56 -16.23
N ALA A 53 -13.97 11.65 -15.27
CA ALA A 53 -13.24 12.01 -14.05
C ALA A 53 -11.77 12.41 -14.33
N LYS A 54 -11.13 11.85 -15.36
CA LYS A 54 -9.78 12.24 -15.81
C LYS A 54 -9.77 13.65 -16.41
N ASP A 55 -10.76 13.96 -17.24
CA ASP A 55 -10.84 15.23 -17.96
C ASP A 55 -11.34 16.36 -17.03
N HIS A 56 -12.15 16.02 -16.02
CA HIS A 56 -12.78 16.96 -15.07
C HIS A 56 -12.55 16.55 -13.61
N PRO A 57 -11.30 16.56 -13.12
CA PRO A 57 -10.98 16.05 -11.76
C PRO A 57 -11.57 16.89 -10.62
N ALA A 58 -12.01 18.13 -10.91
CA ALA A 58 -12.67 19.01 -9.95
C ALA A 58 -14.15 18.68 -9.73
N ASP A 59 -14.79 17.95 -10.65
CA ASP A 59 -16.21 17.59 -10.53
C ASP A 59 -16.48 16.77 -9.25
N PRO A 60 -17.71 16.76 -8.74
CA PRO A 60 -18.08 15.96 -7.57
C PRO A 60 -17.65 14.50 -7.70
N PHE A 61 -17.11 13.92 -6.61
CA PHE A 61 -16.67 12.52 -6.63
C PHE A 61 -17.85 11.59 -6.94
N PRO A 62 -17.77 10.75 -7.97
CA PRO A 62 -18.91 10.00 -8.47
C PRO A 62 -19.16 8.71 -7.65
N LEU A 63 -19.20 8.81 -6.31
CA LEU A 63 -19.30 7.66 -5.41
C LEU A 63 -20.50 6.76 -5.72
N ALA A 64 -21.68 7.34 -5.92
CA ALA A 64 -22.90 6.57 -6.20
C ALA A 64 -22.76 5.75 -7.50
N ALA A 65 -22.22 6.36 -8.56
CA ALA A 65 -21.96 5.68 -9.84
C ALA A 65 -20.90 4.58 -9.70
N LEU A 66 -19.80 4.85 -8.98
CA LEU A 66 -18.77 3.84 -8.72
C LEU A 66 -19.30 2.66 -7.92
N LEU A 67 -20.14 2.88 -6.93
CA LEU A 67 -20.78 1.79 -6.17
C LEU A 67 -21.76 1.01 -7.06
N GLN A 68 -22.59 1.68 -7.85
CA GLN A 68 -23.55 1.05 -8.75
C GLN A 68 -22.84 0.19 -9.82
N LEU A 69 -21.78 0.71 -10.43
CA LEU A 69 -21.02 0.00 -11.45
C LEU A 69 -20.04 -1.03 -10.86
N GLY A 70 -19.51 -0.77 -9.67
CA GLY A 70 -18.53 -1.62 -9.01
C GLY A 70 -19.11 -2.87 -8.37
N LEU A 71 -20.32 -2.80 -7.79
CA LEU A 71 -20.91 -3.97 -7.13
C LEU A 71 -21.05 -5.18 -8.06
N PRO A 72 -21.67 -5.06 -9.25
CA PRO A 72 -21.73 -6.18 -10.20
C PRO A 72 -20.35 -6.59 -10.74
N LEU A 73 -19.39 -5.68 -10.77
CA LEU A 73 -18.02 -5.98 -11.17
C LEU A 73 -17.28 -6.80 -10.11
N MET A 74 -17.57 -6.61 -8.83
CA MET A 74 -16.86 -7.27 -7.72
C MET A 74 -17.56 -8.55 -7.26
N ASP A 75 -18.89 -8.56 -7.19
CA ASP A 75 -19.68 -9.59 -6.50
C ASP A 75 -20.44 -10.47 -7.51
N ARG A 76 -19.73 -11.32 -8.26
CA ARG A 76 -20.32 -12.29 -9.18
C ARG A 76 -19.42 -13.48 -9.45
N ARG A 77 -20.01 -14.57 -9.95
CA ARG A 77 -19.26 -15.69 -10.53
C ARG A 77 -18.84 -15.34 -11.95
N TRP A 78 -17.61 -15.64 -12.28
CA TRP A 78 -16.97 -15.26 -13.55
C TRP A 78 -16.79 -16.44 -14.47
N THR A 79 -17.29 -16.34 -15.71
CA THR A 79 -16.85 -17.22 -16.80
C THR A 79 -15.47 -16.81 -17.31
N ALA A 80 -14.77 -17.70 -17.99
CA ALA A 80 -13.46 -17.38 -18.59
C ALA A 80 -13.53 -16.19 -19.57
N GLN A 81 -14.62 -16.15 -20.38
CA GLN A 81 -14.84 -15.08 -21.36
C GLN A 81 -15.08 -13.72 -20.68
N GLU A 82 -15.82 -13.70 -19.58
CA GLU A 82 -16.07 -12.48 -18.83
C GLU A 82 -14.79 -11.96 -18.14
N ARG A 83 -13.98 -12.87 -17.57
CA ARG A 83 -12.66 -12.49 -17.00
C ARG A 83 -11.77 -11.86 -18.07
N GLU A 84 -11.75 -12.44 -19.28
CA GLU A 84 -11.00 -11.89 -20.41
C GLU A 84 -11.51 -10.50 -20.80
N SER A 85 -12.81 -10.27 -20.81
CA SER A 85 -13.38 -8.94 -21.08
C SER A 85 -12.96 -7.90 -20.03
N VAL A 86 -12.93 -8.28 -18.74
CA VAL A 86 -12.46 -7.40 -17.66
C VAL A 86 -10.96 -7.12 -17.81
N ARG A 87 -10.15 -8.15 -18.09
CA ARG A 87 -8.72 -8.02 -18.34
C ARG A 87 -8.45 -7.02 -19.47
N GLN A 88 -9.10 -7.20 -20.61
CA GLN A 88 -8.94 -6.31 -21.77
C GLN A 88 -9.34 -4.86 -21.46
N ALA A 89 -10.45 -4.64 -20.78
CA ALA A 89 -10.89 -3.30 -20.39
C ALA A 89 -9.90 -2.63 -19.42
N ALA A 90 -9.34 -3.39 -18.47
CA ALA A 90 -8.36 -2.88 -17.52
C ALA A 90 -7.02 -2.55 -18.20
N ASP A 91 -6.55 -3.40 -19.10
CA ASP A 91 -5.31 -3.16 -19.83
C ASP A 91 -5.45 -2.00 -20.82
N GLN A 92 -6.58 -1.90 -21.52
CA GLN A 92 -6.89 -0.73 -22.34
C GLN A 92 -6.86 0.57 -21.50
N TRP A 93 -7.51 0.56 -20.33
CA TRP A 93 -7.53 1.73 -19.46
C TRP A 93 -6.13 2.07 -18.93
N ARG A 94 -5.33 1.07 -18.56
CA ARG A 94 -3.91 1.26 -18.21
C ARG A 94 -3.16 1.96 -19.34
N GLN A 95 -3.31 1.45 -20.58
CA GLN A 95 -2.64 2.02 -21.74
C GLN A 95 -3.02 3.49 -21.98
N GLU A 96 -4.30 3.84 -21.83
CA GLU A 96 -4.79 5.22 -21.96
C GLU A 96 -4.24 6.15 -20.85
N LEU A 97 -3.94 5.61 -19.66
CA LEU A 97 -3.45 6.42 -18.52
C LEU A 97 -1.94 6.61 -18.49
N VAL A 98 -1.18 5.55 -18.72
CA VAL A 98 0.25 5.49 -18.43
C VAL A 98 1.09 4.96 -19.60
N GLY A 99 0.47 4.55 -20.70
CA GLY A 99 1.16 3.98 -21.87
C GLY A 99 1.67 2.56 -21.62
N ASP A 100 2.59 2.09 -22.47
CA ASP A 100 3.04 0.70 -22.47
C ASP A 100 4.31 0.44 -21.64
N THR A 101 4.99 1.50 -21.20
CA THR A 101 6.23 1.33 -20.44
C THR A 101 5.96 0.73 -19.06
N VAL A 102 6.61 -0.39 -18.79
CA VAL A 102 6.66 -0.98 -17.44
C VAL A 102 7.76 -0.31 -16.65
N SER A 103 7.49 0.02 -15.39
CA SER A 103 8.48 0.60 -14.50
C SER A 103 8.89 -0.37 -13.39
N TYR A 104 10.09 -0.11 -12.83
CA TYR A 104 10.60 -0.75 -11.61
C TYR A 104 11.49 0.22 -10.86
N VAL A 105 11.69 0.01 -9.56
CA VAL A 105 12.61 0.82 -8.75
C VAL A 105 13.76 -0.05 -8.24
N VAL A 106 14.98 0.50 -8.22
CA VAL A 106 16.10 -0.13 -7.51
C VAL A 106 16.06 0.38 -6.08
N ASN A 107 15.74 -0.50 -5.14
CA ASN A 107 15.57 -0.15 -3.73
C ASN A 107 16.03 -1.27 -2.79
N ARG A 108 16.18 -0.91 -1.53
CA ARG A 108 16.50 -1.82 -0.43
C ARG A 108 15.50 -1.67 0.71
N ASN A 109 15.04 -2.79 1.26
CA ASN A 109 14.31 -2.79 2.54
C ASN A 109 15.30 -2.65 3.69
N LEU A 110 15.02 -1.72 4.59
CA LEU A 110 15.72 -1.58 5.87
C LEU A 110 14.73 -1.83 7.00
N ASN A 111 15.00 -2.86 7.78
CA ASN A 111 14.16 -3.25 8.89
C ASN A 111 14.92 -3.05 10.21
N PRO A 112 14.83 -1.89 10.87
CA PRO A 112 15.58 -1.58 12.08
C PRO A 112 15.32 -2.55 13.24
N SER A 113 14.07 -3.03 13.38
CA SER A 113 13.66 -3.93 14.45
C SER A 113 12.43 -4.74 14.05
N ASN A 114 12.33 -5.97 14.55
CA ASN A 114 11.09 -6.75 14.50
C ASN A 114 10.33 -6.80 15.84
N HIS A 115 10.80 -6.08 16.85
CA HIS A 115 10.04 -5.90 18.08
C HIS A 115 8.75 -5.13 17.81
N CYS A 116 7.61 -5.67 18.26
CA CYS A 116 6.33 -5.01 18.02
C CYS A 116 5.36 -5.29 19.16
N VAL A 117 4.76 -4.22 19.70
CA VAL A 117 3.73 -4.31 20.73
C VAL A 117 2.40 -4.86 20.22
N LEU A 118 2.15 -4.79 18.89
CA LEU A 118 0.92 -5.30 18.28
C LEU A 118 1.03 -6.81 17.98
N ARG A 119 -0.14 -7.48 17.96
CA ARG A 119 -0.27 -8.92 17.70
C ARG A 119 -1.20 -9.17 16.52
N CYS A 120 -0.86 -8.60 15.36
CA CYS A 120 -1.66 -8.81 14.15
C CYS A 120 -1.66 -10.29 13.75
N GLY A 121 -2.85 -10.85 13.51
CA GLY A 121 -3.02 -12.28 13.21
C GLY A 121 -2.43 -12.76 11.89
N PHE A 122 -1.89 -11.87 11.07
CA PHE A 122 -1.23 -12.19 9.80
C PHE A 122 0.28 -11.92 9.81
N CYS A 123 0.82 -11.31 10.87
CA CYS A 123 2.20 -10.86 10.90
C CYS A 123 3.12 -11.93 11.50
N ALA A 124 3.88 -12.60 10.67
CA ALA A 124 4.90 -13.57 11.10
C ALA A 124 6.25 -12.89 11.45
N TYR A 125 6.41 -11.62 11.11
CA TYR A 125 7.65 -10.87 11.31
C TYR A 125 7.84 -10.42 12.76
N ARG A 126 6.74 -10.07 13.45
CA ARG A 126 6.81 -9.53 14.82
C ARG A 126 7.46 -10.48 15.83
N ARG A 127 8.21 -9.91 16.77
CA ARG A 127 8.71 -10.61 17.96
C ARG A 127 8.44 -9.78 19.21
N SER A 128 8.33 -10.47 20.35
CA SER A 128 8.36 -9.85 21.68
C SER A 128 9.82 -9.71 22.15
N GLU A 129 10.04 -8.89 23.17
CA GLU A 129 11.34 -8.81 23.85
C GLU A 129 11.76 -10.21 24.36
N GLY A 130 13.00 -10.61 24.07
CA GLY A 130 13.54 -11.92 24.47
C GLY A 130 13.00 -13.14 23.69
N GLU A 131 12.10 -12.95 22.72
CA GLU A 131 11.63 -14.01 21.85
C GLU A 131 12.74 -14.43 20.87
N GLU A 132 12.84 -15.73 20.56
CA GLU A 132 13.81 -16.22 19.57
C GLU A 132 13.63 -15.54 18.22
N GLY A 133 14.76 -15.12 17.64
CA GLY A 133 14.77 -14.35 16.38
C GLY A 133 14.37 -12.88 16.53
N ALA A 134 14.21 -12.37 17.76
CA ALA A 134 14.07 -10.94 18.01
C ALA A 134 15.38 -10.19 17.72
N PHE A 135 15.29 -9.04 17.05
CA PHE A 135 16.48 -8.23 16.76
C PHE A 135 16.20 -6.74 16.77
N ARG A 136 17.22 -5.97 17.02
CA ARG A 136 17.37 -4.53 16.77
C ARG A 136 18.72 -4.31 16.08
N LEU A 137 18.69 -3.72 14.90
CA LEU A 137 19.93 -3.35 14.21
C LEU A 137 20.54 -2.11 14.86
N HIS A 138 21.86 -2.11 14.97
CA HIS A 138 22.56 -0.93 15.42
C HIS A 138 22.54 0.17 14.33
N ARG A 139 22.59 1.45 14.73
CA ARG A 139 22.55 2.58 13.79
C ARG A 139 23.69 2.53 12.75
N SER A 140 24.88 2.06 13.13
CA SER A 140 26.00 1.87 12.18
C SER A 140 25.68 0.87 11.08
N GLU A 141 25.01 -0.25 11.41
CA GLU A 141 24.61 -1.26 10.42
C GLU A 141 23.59 -0.70 9.42
N LEU A 142 22.64 0.12 9.89
CA LEU A 142 21.66 0.79 9.01
C LEU A 142 22.33 1.81 8.09
N ARG A 143 23.34 2.56 8.58
CA ARG A 143 24.15 3.48 7.77
C ARG A 143 24.94 2.72 6.69
N GLU A 144 25.60 1.62 7.04
CA GLU A 144 26.35 0.77 6.11
C GLU A 144 25.44 0.20 5.02
N LYS A 145 24.28 -0.35 5.40
CA LYS A 145 23.29 -0.87 4.47
C LYS A 145 22.73 0.20 3.51
N ALA A 146 22.52 1.43 3.98
CA ALA A 146 22.10 2.53 3.14
C ALA A 146 23.19 2.97 2.15
N ALA A 147 24.44 3.09 2.62
CA ALA A 147 25.58 3.42 1.77
C ALA A 147 25.81 2.36 0.69
N GLU A 148 25.74 1.08 1.05
CA GLU A 148 25.85 -0.04 0.13
C GLU A 148 24.70 -0.01 -0.92
N ALA A 149 23.45 0.21 -0.49
CA ALA A 149 22.32 0.33 -1.40
C ALA A 149 22.56 1.45 -2.44
N GLN A 150 23.01 2.63 -1.99
CA GLN A 150 23.33 3.74 -2.90
C GLN A 150 24.47 3.39 -3.85
N ALA A 151 25.50 2.69 -3.39
CA ALA A 151 26.61 2.23 -4.23
C ALA A 151 26.17 1.20 -5.29
N LEU A 152 25.16 0.39 -4.98
CA LEU A 152 24.51 -0.56 -5.90
C LEU A 152 23.48 0.09 -6.84
N GLY A 153 23.35 1.41 -6.83
CA GLY A 153 22.45 2.14 -7.73
C GLY A 153 21.00 2.27 -7.23
N ALA A 154 20.74 1.96 -5.95
CA ALA A 154 19.43 2.21 -5.39
C ALA A 154 19.08 3.70 -5.39
N THR A 155 17.83 4.01 -5.68
CA THR A 155 17.26 5.36 -5.60
C THR A 155 16.38 5.53 -4.35
N GLU A 156 16.06 4.43 -3.68
CA GLU A 156 15.15 4.39 -2.53
C GLU A 156 15.64 3.39 -1.48
N VAL A 157 15.37 3.73 -0.22
CA VAL A 157 15.27 2.74 0.87
C VAL A 157 13.85 2.72 1.42
N CYS A 158 13.31 1.52 1.61
CA CYS A 158 12.02 1.31 2.26
C CYS A 158 12.26 0.97 3.73
N LEU A 159 11.95 1.90 4.63
CA LEU A 159 12.19 1.79 6.06
C LEU A 159 10.90 1.32 6.76
N GLN A 160 10.89 0.10 7.28
CA GLN A 160 9.75 -0.51 7.97
C GLN A 160 10.22 -1.28 9.21
N ALA A 161 9.55 -1.06 10.34
CA ALA A 161 9.86 -1.72 11.60
C ALA A 161 8.61 -2.23 12.33
N GLY A 162 8.84 -3.05 13.35
CA GLY A 162 7.85 -3.26 14.40
C GLY A 162 7.68 -2.00 15.25
N LEU A 163 6.57 -1.90 15.98
CA LEU A 163 6.35 -0.82 16.94
C LEU A 163 7.11 -1.16 18.24
N ASP A 164 8.35 -0.73 18.30
CA ASP A 164 9.26 -1.03 19.38
C ASP A 164 9.22 0.07 20.45
N PRO A 165 8.67 -0.19 21.65
CA PRO A 165 8.55 0.83 22.69
C PRO A 165 9.90 1.24 23.30
N TYR A 166 10.96 0.48 23.03
CA TYR A 166 12.31 0.73 23.57
C TYR A 166 13.22 1.43 22.54
N ALA A 167 12.76 1.64 21.31
CA ALA A 167 13.50 2.39 20.29
C ALA A 167 13.44 3.90 20.56
N THR A 168 14.14 4.35 21.61
CA THR A 168 14.14 5.75 22.07
C THR A 168 15.52 6.38 22.03
N LYS A 169 15.56 7.70 21.90
CA LYS A 169 16.73 8.54 22.11
C LYS A 169 16.34 9.66 23.09
N ASN A 170 17.10 9.83 24.16
CA ASN A 170 16.77 10.77 25.25
C ASN A 170 15.34 10.58 25.84
N GLY A 171 14.80 9.37 25.78
CA GLY A 171 13.45 9.06 26.24
C GLY A 171 12.34 9.35 25.23
N SER A 172 12.65 9.85 24.01
CA SER A 172 11.70 10.15 22.94
C SER A 172 11.80 9.16 21.80
N GLN A 173 10.66 8.67 21.32
CA GLN A 173 10.54 7.85 20.12
C GLN A 173 10.76 8.68 18.86
N LEU A 174 10.24 9.91 18.83
CA LEU A 174 10.41 10.83 17.71
C LEU A 174 11.88 11.22 17.54
N ASP A 175 12.60 11.52 18.63
CA ASP A 175 14.04 11.84 18.55
C ASP A 175 14.84 10.67 18.00
N HIS A 176 14.45 9.44 18.33
CA HIS A 176 15.07 8.24 17.75
C HIS A 176 14.82 8.15 16.24
N ALA A 177 13.57 8.32 15.80
CA ALA A 177 13.18 8.27 14.40
C ALA A 177 13.86 9.38 13.57
N VAL A 178 13.91 10.61 14.10
CA VAL A 178 14.63 11.75 13.50
C VAL A 178 16.12 11.44 13.36
N ALA A 179 16.75 10.93 14.43
CA ALA A 179 18.16 10.58 14.39
C ALA A 179 18.47 9.48 13.37
N LEU A 180 17.58 8.49 13.22
CA LEU A 180 17.70 7.46 12.20
C LEU A 180 17.67 8.05 10.79
N LEU A 181 16.71 8.94 10.50
CA LEU A 181 16.61 9.61 9.20
C LEU A 181 17.86 10.44 8.89
N VAL A 182 18.36 11.20 9.85
CA VAL A 182 19.58 11.99 9.70
C VAL A 182 20.76 11.07 9.36
N ASP A 183 20.92 9.97 10.08
CA ASP A 183 21.99 8.98 9.82
C ASP A 183 21.91 8.41 8.40
N LEU A 184 20.72 8.04 7.95
CA LEU A 184 20.51 7.51 6.60
C LEU A 184 20.84 8.55 5.53
N LYS A 185 20.42 9.81 5.74
CA LYS A 185 20.71 10.92 4.80
C LYS A 185 22.18 11.33 4.78
N GLU A 186 22.89 11.22 5.90
CA GLU A 186 24.34 11.44 5.95
C GLU A 186 25.10 10.32 5.21
N ALA A 187 24.69 9.05 5.44
CA ALA A 187 25.35 7.91 4.82
C ALA A 187 25.07 7.78 3.33
N ALA A 188 23.86 8.15 2.92
CA ALA A 188 23.36 7.97 1.55
C ALA A 188 22.46 9.17 1.13
N PRO A 189 23.04 10.36 0.86
CA PRO A 189 22.30 11.60 0.67
C PRO A 189 21.36 11.59 -0.54
N ARG A 190 21.64 10.76 -1.55
CA ARG A 190 20.82 10.67 -2.77
C ARG A 190 19.61 9.72 -2.63
N LEU A 191 19.61 8.85 -1.62
CA LEU A 191 18.49 7.94 -1.43
C LEU A 191 17.22 8.67 -0.97
N HIS A 192 16.11 8.36 -1.61
CA HIS A 192 14.79 8.68 -1.11
C HIS A 192 14.45 7.74 0.06
N VAL A 193 14.04 8.30 1.18
CA VAL A 193 13.59 7.49 2.32
C VAL A 193 12.06 7.38 2.28
N HIS A 194 11.57 6.17 2.01
CA HIS A 194 10.17 5.78 2.06
C HIS A 194 9.93 5.02 3.35
N GLY A 195 9.25 5.60 4.34
CA GLY A 195 9.19 4.97 5.66
C GLY A 195 8.08 5.49 6.56
N PHE A 196 7.96 4.83 7.69
CA PHE A 196 6.99 5.13 8.75
C PHE A 196 5.53 5.05 8.29
N SER A 197 4.97 3.83 8.28
CA SER A 197 3.54 3.60 7.99
C SER A 197 2.62 4.48 8.86
N PRO A 198 1.36 4.69 8.48
CA PRO A 198 0.39 5.41 9.31
C PRO A 198 0.28 4.88 10.75
N GLN A 199 0.49 3.58 10.95
CA GLN A 199 0.51 2.98 12.27
C GLN A 199 1.75 3.39 13.07
N GLU A 200 2.93 3.46 12.44
CA GLU A 200 4.17 3.91 13.08
C GLU A 200 4.09 5.40 13.41
N LEU A 201 3.59 6.24 12.50
CA LEU A 201 3.39 7.67 12.74
C LEU A 201 2.47 7.93 13.94
N LEU A 202 1.36 7.19 14.01
CA LEU A 202 0.43 7.26 15.13
C LEU A 202 1.08 6.79 16.44
N PHE A 203 1.88 5.75 16.37
CA PHE A 203 2.62 5.24 17.54
C PHE A 203 3.61 6.26 18.08
N LEU A 204 4.43 6.91 17.24
CA LEU A 204 5.33 7.98 17.66
C LEU A 204 4.58 9.14 18.32
N SER A 205 3.48 9.58 17.72
CA SER A 205 2.62 10.63 18.26
C SER A 205 2.08 10.28 19.65
N GLN A 206 1.64 9.05 19.85
CA GLN A 206 1.10 8.57 21.13
C GLN A 206 2.16 8.38 22.20
N GLN A 207 3.32 7.84 21.85
CA GLN A 207 4.39 7.57 22.82
C GLN A 207 4.97 8.87 23.39
N ASP A 208 5.16 9.86 22.55
CA ASP A 208 5.75 11.14 22.95
C ASP A 208 4.68 12.20 23.32
N ASN A 209 3.39 11.82 23.24
CA ASN A 209 2.26 12.74 23.50
C ASN A 209 2.35 14.04 22.66
N LEU A 210 2.69 13.90 21.39
CA LEU A 210 2.82 15.01 20.44
C LEU A 210 1.68 14.99 19.41
N PRO A 211 1.23 16.16 18.91
CA PRO A 211 0.31 16.21 17.78
C PRO A 211 0.92 15.51 16.55
N LEU A 212 0.12 14.70 15.86
CA LEU A 212 0.58 13.96 14.67
C LEU A 212 1.23 14.88 13.61
N ARG A 213 0.68 16.10 13.45
CA ARG A 213 1.23 17.10 12.52
C ARG A 213 2.68 17.47 12.85
N GLU A 214 3.02 17.60 14.10
CA GLU A 214 4.39 17.91 14.54
C GLU A 214 5.33 16.73 14.27
N VAL A 215 4.88 15.50 14.55
CA VAL A 215 5.62 14.27 14.21
C VAL A 215 5.94 14.22 12.72
N VAL A 216 4.93 14.38 11.86
CA VAL A 216 5.09 14.34 10.39
C VAL A 216 6.03 15.44 9.90
N GLN A 217 5.91 16.67 10.43
CA GLN A 217 6.78 17.78 10.07
C GLN A 217 8.24 17.54 10.48
N SER A 218 8.48 17.03 11.70
CA SER A 218 9.83 16.72 12.20
C SER A 218 10.50 15.64 11.35
N LEU A 219 9.79 14.57 11.02
CA LEU A 219 10.31 13.51 10.14
C LEU A 219 10.59 14.03 8.72
N ARG A 220 9.70 14.86 8.16
CA ARG A 220 9.93 15.50 6.86
C ARG A 220 11.18 16.37 6.87
N GLN A 221 11.38 17.19 7.89
CA GLN A 221 12.57 18.03 8.04
C GLN A 221 13.84 17.21 8.20
N ALA A 222 13.75 16.02 8.82
CA ALA A 222 14.86 15.08 8.96
C ALA A 222 15.18 14.27 7.68
N GLY A 223 14.38 14.41 6.61
CA GLY A 223 14.64 13.80 5.31
C GLY A 223 13.70 12.66 4.92
N LEU A 224 12.57 12.47 5.62
CA LEU A 224 11.52 11.57 5.15
C LEU A 224 10.95 12.10 3.83
N GLY A 225 10.96 11.27 2.78
CA GLY A 225 10.54 11.65 1.43
C GLY A 225 9.11 11.24 1.09
N SER A 226 8.65 10.10 1.59
CA SER A 226 7.29 9.58 1.39
C SER A 226 6.93 8.54 2.45
N VAL A 227 5.64 8.21 2.55
CA VAL A 227 5.09 7.30 3.58
C VAL A 227 4.42 6.09 2.92
N PRO A 228 4.74 4.84 3.32
CA PRO A 228 4.05 3.66 2.83
C PRO A 228 2.58 3.65 3.29
N GLY A 229 1.66 3.43 2.37
CA GLY A 229 0.22 3.30 2.65
C GLY A 229 -0.16 1.95 3.27
N THR A 230 0.81 1.25 3.86
CA THR A 230 0.61 0.00 4.61
C THR A 230 -0.23 0.25 5.87
N ALA A 231 -0.50 -0.80 6.62
CA ALA A 231 -1.45 -0.79 7.74
C ALA A 231 -2.91 -0.46 7.35
N ALA A 232 -3.21 -0.21 6.07
CA ALA A 232 -4.57 -0.13 5.54
C ALA A 232 -5.29 -1.47 5.65
N GLU A 233 -4.62 -2.55 5.32
CA GLU A 233 -5.13 -3.91 5.18
C GLU A 233 -6.41 -3.90 4.34
N VAL A 234 -7.58 -3.94 4.99
CA VAL A 234 -8.87 -3.55 4.43
C VAL A 234 -9.48 -2.47 5.33
N LEU A 235 -9.92 -1.37 4.74
CA LEU A 235 -10.53 -0.24 5.47
C LEU A 235 -11.99 -0.57 5.86
N CYS A 236 -12.16 -1.63 6.64
CA CYS A 236 -13.43 -2.13 7.13
C CYS A 236 -13.29 -2.60 8.59
N THR A 237 -14.18 -2.13 9.46
CA THR A 237 -14.13 -2.44 10.89
C THR A 237 -14.22 -3.94 11.16
N ARG A 238 -15.14 -4.67 10.49
CA ARG A 238 -15.30 -6.11 10.64
C ARG A 238 -14.01 -6.88 10.34
N VAL A 239 -13.39 -6.58 9.21
CA VAL A 239 -12.14 -7.25 8.79
C VAL A 239 -11.03 -6.95 9.78
N ARG A 240 -10.83 -5.69 10.16
CA ARG A 240 -9.76 -5.28 11.08
C ARG A 240 -9.91 -5.94 12.45
N GLN A 241 -11.14 -6.06 12.98
CA GLN A 241 -11.40 -6.77 14.23
C GLN A 241 -11.02 -8.25 14.17
N LEU A 242 -11.09 -8.88 13.00
CA LEU A 242 -10.73 -10.29 12.81
C LEU A 242 -9.23 -10.53 12.66
N ILE A 243 -8.50 -9.63 11.98
CA ILE A 243 -7.10 -9.87 11.60
C ILE A 243 -6.09 -8.99 12.34
N CYS A 244 -6.48 -7.80 12.81
CA CYS A 244 -5.59 -6.85 13.47
C CYS A 244 -6.34 -5.92 14.44
N PRO A 245 -7.01 -6.45 15.49
CA PRO A 245 -7.88 -5.65 16.37
C PRO A 245 -7.14 -4.55 17.15
N GLU A 246 -5.83 -4.70 17.34
CA GLU A 246 -4.99 -3.74 18.05
C GLU A 246 -4.46 -2.61 17.17
N LYS A 247 -4.58 -2.72 15.82
CA LYS A 247 -4.17 -1.67 14.89
C LYS A 247 -5.13 -0.48 14.91
N LEU A 248 -4.63 0.66 14.40
CA LEU A 248 -5.46 1.84 14.19
C LEU A 248 -6.73 1.49 13.41
N SER A 249 -7.85 2.15 13.73
CA SER A 249 -9.11 1.95 13.01
C SER A 249 -8.99 2.43 11.56
N ALA A 250 -9.92 2.00 10.69
CA ALA A 250 -9.98 2.50 9.31
C ALA A 250 -10.11 4.04 9.26
N ARG A 251 -10.92 4.63 10.13
CA ARG A 251 -11.05 6.10 10.25
C ARG A 251 -9.74 6.77 10.65
N ALA A 252 -9.04 6.21 11.65
CA ALA A 252 -7.75 6.74 12.07
C ALA A 252 -6.72 6.65 10.93
N TRP A 253 -6.70 5.56 10.15
CA TRP A 253 -5.83 5.44 8.99
C TRP A 253 -6.09 6.55 7.96
N VAL A 254 -7.35 6.77 7.60
CA VAL A 254 -7.76 7.85 6.67
C VAL A 254 -7.33 9.22 7.20
N ALA A 255 -7.53 9.49 8.48
CA ALA A 255 -7.16 10.76 9.09
C ALA A 255 -5.63 10.97 9.10
N VAL A 256 -4.84 9.92 9.40
CA VAL A 256 -3.37 10.00 9.34
C VAL A 256 -2.90 10.27 7.90
N ILE A 257 -3.40 9.54 6.91
CA ILE A 257 -3.04 9.73 5.50
C ILE A 257 -3.35 11.16 5.05
N ARG A 258 -4.51 11.72 5.42
CA ARG A 258 -4.82 13.11 5.09
C ARG A 258 -3.82 14.10 5.69
N GLN A 259 -3.46 13.95 6.95
CA GLN A 259 -2.46 14.84 7.56
C GLN A 259 -1.07 14.69 6.91
N VAL A 260 -0.69 13.48 6.50
CA VAL A 260 0.54 13.25 5.74
C VAL A 260 0.49 13.98 4.39
N HIS A 261 -0.62 13.87 3.64
CA HIS A 261 -0.80 14.58 2.37
C HIS A 261 -0.79 16.10 2.58
N GLN A 262 -1.49 16.63 3.59
CA GLN A 262 -1.50 18.04 3.94
C GLN A 262 -0.12 18.59 4.35
N ALA A 263 0.74 17.73 4.91
CA ALA A 263 2.14 18.08 5.16
C ALA A 263 3.00 18.05 3.88
N GLY A 264 2.43 17.74 2.71
CA GLY A 264 3.13 17.69 1.42
C GLY A 264 3.97 16.43 1.24
N LEU A 265 3.77 15.37 2.03
CA LEU A 265 4.38 14.07 1.82
C LEU A 265 3.46 13.17 0.99
N PRO A 266 3.94 12.63 -0.15
CA PRO A 266 3.21 11.62 -0.90
C PRO A 266 3.19 10.28 -0.14
N THR A 267 2.21 9.43 -0.48
CA THR A 267 2.11 8.08 0.08
C THR A 267 1.87 7.06 -1.02
N THR A 268 2.14 5.78 -0.74
CA THR A 268 1.56 4.69 -1.51
C THR A 268 0.16 4.35 -1.01
N SER A 269 -0.57 3.50 -1.72
CA SER A 269 -1.83 2.93 -1.26
C SER A 269 -1.81 1.41 -1.41
N THR A 270 -2.44 0.68 -0.48
CA THR A 270 -2.41 -0.78 -0.47
C THR A 270 -3.77 -1.36 -0.15
N LEU A 271 -4.05 -2.54 -0.67
CA LEU A 271 -5.14 -3.42 -0.26
C LEU A 271 -4.57 -4.80 0.02
N MET A 272 -4.72 -5.32 1.24
CA MET A 272 -4.42 -6.73 1.51
C MET A 272 -5.67 -7.56 1.22
N ALA A 273 -5.58 -8.52 0.29
CA ALA A 273 -6.72 -9.26 -0.20
C ALA A 273 -6.50 -10.78 -0.25
N GLY A 274 -7.60 -11.53 -0.30
CA GLY A 274 -7.59 -12.98 -0.36
C GLY A 274 -7.64 -13.66 1.00
N HIS A 275 -8.21 -12.99 2.03
CA HIS A 275 -8.37 -13.56 3.38
C HIS A 275 -9.86 -13.65 3.80
N VAL A 276 -10.36 -12.72 4.63
CA VAL A 276 -11.71 -12.80 5.20
C VAL A 276 -12.63 -11.67 4.75
N GLU A 277 -12.12 -10.80 3.90
CA GLU A 277 -12.88 -9.69 3.32
C GLU A 277 -13.89 -10.17 2.28
N THR A 278 -14.91 -9.38 2.05
CA THR A 278 -15.90 -9.58 1.00
C THR A 278 -15.63 -8.68 -0.21
N PRO A 279 -16.16 -9.01 -1.40
CA PRO A 279 -16.09 -8.14 -2.57
C PRO A 279 -16.60 -6.72 -2.32
N ARG A 280 -17.65 -6.58 -1.51
CA ARG A 280 -18.21 -5.25 -1.14
C ARG A 280 -17.25 -4.44 -0.26
N GLU A 281 -16.54 -5.10 0.65
CA GLU A 281 -15.53 -4.45 1.49
C GLU A 281 -14.31 -4.04 0.68
N GLN A 282 -13.91 -4.84 -0.32
CA GLN A 282 -12.87 -4.45 -1.29
C GLN A 282 -13.31 -3.22 -2.08
N LEU A 283 -14.56 -3.19 -2.61
CA LEU A 283 -15.10 -2.04 -3.33
C LEU A 283 -15.10 -0.77 -2.47
N ALA A 284 -15.60 -0.86 -1.24
CA ALA A 284 -15.62 0.27 -0.31
C ALA A 284 -14.21 0.81 -0.04
N HIS A 285 -13.23 -0.09 0.13
CA HIS A 285 -11.84 0.28 0.28
C HIS A 285 -11.30 1.04 -0.95
N LEU A 286 -11.50 0.52 -2.16
CA LEU A 286 -11.04 1.16 -3.40
C LEU A 286 -11.70 2.53 -3.61
N CYS A 287 -13.00 2.65 -3.37
CA CYS A 287 -13.71 3.94 -3.42
C CYS A 287 -13.16 4.95 -2.40
N THR A 288 -12.80 4.49 -1.19
CA THR A 288 -12.18 5.34 -0.17
C THR A 288 -10.82 5.88 -0.63
N LEU A 289 -9.97 5.04 -1.23
CA LEU A 289 -8.69 5.47 -1.78
C LEU A 289 -8.88 6.50 -2.90
N SER A 290 -9.82 6.27 -3.82
CA SER A 290 -10.11 7.22 -4.92
C SER A 290 -10.60 8.58 -4.39
N ALA A 291 -11.47 8.58 -3.38
CA ALA A 291 -11.97 9.80 -2.75
C ALA A 291 -10.84 10.58 -2.04
N LEU A 292 -9.96 9.87 -1.32
CA LEU A 292 -8.79 10.48 -0.67
C LEU A 292 -7.82 11.09 -1.69
N GLN A 293 -7.58 10.40 -2.79
CA GLN A 293 -6.72 10.92 -3.86
C GLN A 293 -7.29 12.20 -4.46
N ARG A 294 -8.58 12.19 -4.80
CA ARG A 294 -9.24 13.39 -5.30
C ARG A 294 -9.12 14.54 -4.30
N GLN A 295 -9.37 14.27 -3.01
CA GLN A 295 -9.25 15.29 -1.97
C GLN A 295 -7.83 15.86 -1.90
N ALA A 296 -6.79 15.02 -1.95
CA ALA A 296 -5.41 15.48 -1.98
C ALA A 296 -5.13 16.39 -3.17
N TRP A 297 -5.62 16.08 -4.37
CA TRP A 297 -5.47 16.92 -5.56
C TRP A 297 -6.18 18.27 -5.44
N LEU A 298 -7.40 18.28 -4.88
CA LEU A 298 -8.13 19.54 -4.65
C LEU A 298 -7.41 20.45 -3.64
N GLU A 299 -6.66 19.86 -2.71
CA GLU A 299 -5.83 20.57 -1.74
C GLU A 299 -4.42 20.91 -2.29
N GLY A 300 -4.14 20.60 -3.58
CA GLY A 300 -2.85 20.88 -4.22
C GLY A 300 -1.72 19.92 -3.85
N ASN A 301 -2.05 18.77 -3.28
CA ASN A 301 -1.09 17.76 -2.85
C ASN A 301 -0.97 16.61 -3.87
N THR A 302 0.18 15.91 -3.88
CA THR A 302 0.40 14.72 -4.72
C THR A 302 -0.55 13.57 -4.35
N GLY A 303 -0.76 13.33 -3.05
CA GLY A 303 -1.56 12.20 -2.57
C GLY A 303 -0.85 10.86 -2.75
N PHE A 304 -1.57 9.86 -3.25
CA PHE A 304 -1.03 8.53 -3.53
C PHE A 304 -0.22 8.52 -4.82
N THR A 305 0.96 7.92 -4.78
CA THR A 305 1.82 7.71 -5.95
C THR A 305 1.43 6.48 -6.75
N GLU A 306 0.98 5.43 -6.04
CA GLU A 306 0.66 4.14 -6.63
C GLU A 306 -0.32 3.35 -5.76
N PHE A 307 -0.93 2.33 -6.37
CA PHE A 307 -1.69 1.29 -5.70
C PHE A 307 -0.95 -0.05 -5.78
N ILE A 308 -0.90 -0.77 -4.65
CA ILE A 308 -0.27 -2.08 -4.53
C ILE A 308 -1.29 -3.08 -3.98
N LEU A 309 -1.69 -4.05 -4.78
CA LEU A 309 -2.42 -5.20 -4.27
C LEU A 309 -1.45 -6.13 -3.53
N LEU A 310 -1.73 -6.37 -2.26
CA LEU A 310 -0.93 -7.23 -1.38
C LEU A 310 -1.69 -8.53 -1.10
N PRO A 311 -1.46 -9.60 -1.85
CA PRO A 311 -2.10 -10.89 -1.57
C PRO A 311 -1.76 -11.39 -0.17
N PHE A 312 -2.78 -11.93 0.51
CA PHE A 312 -2.58 -12.54 1.81
C PHE A 312 -1.82 -13.87 1.68
N VAL A 313 -0.79 -14.05 2.50
CA VAL A 313 -0.03 -15.29 2.64
C VAL A 313 -0.38 -15.92 3.97
N GLY A 314 -1.01 -17.10 3.93
CA GLY A 314 -1.56 -17.75 5.10
C GLY A 314 -0.63 -18.78 5.76
N ALA A 315 0.48 -19.14 5.13
CA ALA A 315 1.32 -20.26 5.54
C ALA A 315 1.78 -20.18 7.02
N SER A 316 2.12 -18.99 7.49
CA SER A 316 2.52 -18.74 8.89
C SER A 316 1.44 -18.07 9.75
N ALA A 317 0.21 -17.93 9.24
CA ALA A 317 -0.88 -17.35 10.02
C ALA A 317 -1.39 -18.32 11.10
N PRO A 318 -1.96 -17.82 12.21
CA PRO A 318 -2.56 -18.66 13.25
C PRO A 318 -3.63 -19.60 12.71
N ALA A 319 -3.74 -20.80 13.29
CA ALA A 319 -4.65 -21.84 12.84
C ALA A 319 -6.12 -21.37 12.63
N PRO A 320 -6.73 -20.53 13.51
CA PRO A 320 -8.10 -20.07 13.28
C PRO A 320 -8.25 -19.21 12.02
N LEU A 321 -7.25 -18.39 11.68
CA LEU A 321 -7.27 -17.56 10.47
C LEU A 321 -7.02 -18.43 9.23
N ARG A 322 -6.04 -19.34 9.29
CA ARG A 322 -5.78 -20.30 8.20
C ARG A 322 -7.02 -21.13 7.87
N ALA A 323 -7.70 -21.65 8.88
CA ALA A 323 -8.93 -22.43 8.69
C ALA A 323 -10.05 -21.62 8.00
N ARG A 324 -10.17 -20.33 8.29
CA ARG A 324 -11.14 -19.45 7.63
C ARG A 324 -10.78 -19.14 6.18
N VAL A 325 -9.51 -18.94 5.90
CA VAL A 325 -9.02 -18.61 4.56
C VAL A 325 -8.97 -19.85 3.66
N GLY A 326 -8.65 -21.02 4.23
CA GLY A 326 -8.62 -22.29 3.53
C GLY A 326 -7.45 -22.49 2.55
N ARG A 327 -6.43 -21.60 2.59
CA ARG A 327 -5.25 -21.69 1.73
C ARG A 327 -4.02 -21.08 2.39
N ASP A 328 -2.84 -21.58 2.04
CA ASP A 328 -1.55 -21.08 2.53
C ASP A 328 -0.90 -20.05 1.58
N GLN A 329 -1.16 -20.16 0.28
CA GLN A 329 -0.66 -19.24 -0.75
C GLN A 329 -1.80 -18.49 -1.43
N PRO A 330 -1.54 -17.30 -1.99
CA PRO A 330 -2.54 -16.58 -2.79
C PRO A 330 -3.07 -17.43 -3.95
N ASP A 331 -4.32 -17.20 -4.31
CA ASP A 331 -4.91 -17.72 -5.55
C ASP A 331 -4.54 -16.76 -6.69
N PRO A 332 -3.69 -17.17 -7.66
CA PRO A 332 -3.22 -16.26 -8.71
C PRO A 332 -4.36 -15.73 -9.59
N GLU A 333 -5.32 -16.58 -9.96
CA GLU A 333 -6.44 -16.17 -10.83
C GLU A 333 -7.33 -15.12 -10.16
N ALA A 334 -7.65 -15.33 -8.87
CA ALA A 334 -8.43 -14.38 -8.11
C ALA A 334 -7.70 -13.05 -7.95
N MET A 335 -6.37 -13.07 -7.72
CA MET A 335 -5.57 -11.86 -7.58
C MET A 335 -5.40 -11.11 -8.90
N LEU A 336 -5.23 -11.79 -10.01
CA LEU A 336 -5.18 -11.18 -11.34
C LEU A 336 -6.51 -10.50 -11.68
N LEU A 337 -7.64 -11.17 -11.44
CA LEU A 337 -8.95 -10.57 -11.63
C LEU A 337 -9.15 -9.32 -10.75
N LEU A 338 -8.80 -9.41 -9.47
CA LEU A 338 -8.89 -8.26 -8.56
C LEU A 338 -7.96 -7.10 -8.97
N THR A 339 -6.80 -7.40 -9.55
CA THR A 339 -5.91 -6.38 -10.13
C THR A 339 -6.62 -5.60 -11.24
N ALA A 340 -7.29 -6.29 -12.16
CA ALA A 340 -8.05 -5.65 -13.24
C ALA A 340 -9.25 -4.85 -12.70
N GLN A 341 -9.98 -5.41 -11.74
CA GLN A 341 -11.08 -4.72 -11.08
C GLN A 341 -10.59 -3.45 -10.37
N ALA A 342 -9.49 -3.53 -9.63
CA ALA A 342 -8.88 -2.37 -8.95
C ALA A 342 -8.46 -1.30 -9.96
N ARG A 343 -7.83 -1.67 -11.09
CA ARG A 343 -7.46 -0.72 -12.17
C ARG A 343 -8.66 0.05 -12.67
N LEU A 344 -9.77 -0.62 -12.91
CA LEU A 344 -11.00 -0.01 -13.39
C LEU A 344 -11.68 0.87 -12.33
N LEU A 345 -11.70 0.44 -11.07
CA LEU A 345 -12.38 1.14 -9.97
C LEU A 345 -11.59 2.31 -9.38
N LEU A 346 -10.27 2.22 -9.36
CA LEU A 346 -9.41 3.35 -8.97
C LEU A 346 -9.35 4.41 -10.08
N GLY A 347 -9.75 4.04 -11.30
CA GLY A 347 -9.93 4.95 -12.43
C GLY A 347 -8.71 5.85 -12.69
N PRO A 348 -8.92 7.16 -12.87
CA PRO A 348 -7.85 8.11 -13.09
C PRO A 348 -7.14 8.55 -11.80
N TRP A 349 -7.70 8.26 -10.64
CA TRP A 349 -7.26 8.80 -9.35
C TRP A 349 -5.88 8.30 -8.97
N ILE A 350 -5.65 6.98 -9.06
CA ILE A 350 -4.35 6.38 -8.76
C ILE A 350 -3.80 5.76 -10.06
N ARG A 351 -2.84 6.45 -10.68
CA ARG A 351 -2.40 6.16 -12.05
C ARG A 351 -1.53 4.91 -12.16
N HIS A 352 -0.66 4.67 -11.18
CA HIS A 352 0.29 3.57 -11.20
C HIS A 352 -0.19 2.41 -10.33
N HIS A 353 -0.13 1.20 -10.88
CA HIS A 353 -0.49 -0.03 -10.19
C HIS A 353 0.69 -0.98 -10.22
N GLN A 354 1.21 -1.27 -9.03
CA GLN A 354 2.33 -2.18 -8.83
C GLN A 354 1.84 -3.60 -8.58
N SER A 355 2.45 -4.59 -9.23
CA SER A 355 2.29 -6.00 -8.90
C SER A 355 3.33 -6.44 -7.86
N SER A 356 2.89 -7.20 -6.84
CA SER A 356 3.76 -7.65 -5.76
C SER A 356 4.37 -9.02 -6.07
N TRP A 357 5.54 -9.05 -6.73
CA TRP A 357 6.24 -10.30 -7.03
C TRP A 357 6.63 -11.10 -5.76
N VAL A 358 6.86 -10.42 -4.64
CA VAL A 358 7.18 -11.08 -3.35
C VAL A 358 6.08 -12.04 -2.94
N LYS A 359 4.82 -11.65 -3.13
CA LYS A 359 3.64 -12.41 -2.70
C LYS A 359 3.05 -13.28 -3.82
N LEU A 360 3.23 -12.87 -5.08
CA LEU A 360 2.69 -13.56 -6.26
C LEU A 360 3.71 -14.44 -6.99
N THR A 361 5.00 -14.33 -6.71
CA THR A 361 6.13 -14.74 -7.54
C THR A 361 6.32 -13.85 -8.78
N LEU A 362 7.53 -13.77 -9.34
CA LEU A 362 7.80 -12.92 -10.50
C LEU A 362 7.02 -13.32 -11.77
N PRO A 363 6.83 -14.62 -12.09
CA PRO A 363 6.01 -15.00 -13.24
C PRO A 363 4.57 -14.50 -13.14
N VAL A 364 3.90 -14.67 -11.99
CA VAL A 364 2.51 -14.20 -11.81
C VAL A 364 2.45 -12.67 -11.76
N ALA A 365 3.46 -12.01 -11.18
CA ALA A 365 3.54 -10.55 -11.20
C ALA A 365 3.72 -10.00 -12.64
N ALA A 366 4.44 -10.72 -13.50
CA ALA A 366 4.52 -10.39 -14.93
C ALA A 366 3.17 -10.58 -15.64
N GLU A 367 2.39 -11.64 -15.31
CA GLU A 367 1.02 -11.78 -15.82
C GLU A 367 0.13 -10.59 -15.42
N ALA A 368 0.27 -10.06 -14.22
CA ALA A 368 -0.50 -8.90 -13.75
C ALA A 368 -0.29 -7.64 -14.62
N LEU A 369 0.80 -7.56 -15.39
CA LEU A 369 1.02 -6.49 -16.36
C LEU A 369 -0.04 -6.47 -17.47
N ASP A 370 -0.55 -7.63 -17.87
CA ASP A 370 -1.64 -7.77 -18.82
C ASP A 370 -3.02 -7.56 -18.19
N TRP A 371 -3.07 -7.48 -16.86
CA TRP A 371 -4.28 -7.27 -16.05
C TRP A 371 -4.39 -5.84 -15.50
N GLY A 372 -3.65 -4.90 -16.05
CA GLY A 372 -3.76 -3.48 -15.71
C GLY A 372 -2.63 -2.94 -14.83
N CYS A 373 -1.62 -3.73 -14.45
CA CYS A 373 -0.41 -3.21 -13.82
C CYS A 373 0.52 -2.55 -14.84
N ASP A 374 1.30 -1.58 -14.37
CA ASP A 374 2.34 -0.87 -15.12
C ASP A 374 3.68 -0.83 -14.39
N ASP A 375 3.76 -1.48 -13.22
CA ASP A 375 4.95 -1.45 -12.36
C ASP A 375 5.21 -2.82 -11.74
N LEU A 376 6.46 -3.25 -11.72
CA LEU A 376 6.91 -4.51 -11.11
C LEU A 376 7.46 -4.32 -9.68
N GLY A 377 7.38 -3.11 -9.14
CA GLY A 377 7.92 -2.78 -7.83
C GLY A 377 9.43 -2.70 -7.79
N GLY A 378 9.99 -3.03 -6.66
CA GLY A 378 11.41 -2.85 -6.40
C GLY A 378 12.24 -4.12 -6.41
N THR A 379 13.57 -3.95 -6.47
CA THR A 379 14.54 -5.03 -6.25
C THR A 379 14.50 -5.58 -4.82
N LEU A 380 14.11 -4.73 -3.85
CA LEU A 380 13.98 -4.95 -2.41
C LEU A 380 15.26 -5.36 -1.69
N MET A 381 16.21 -6.00 -2.35
CA MET A 381 17.51 -6.50 -1.87
C MET A 381 17.45 -7.40 -0.62
N GLU A 382 16.65 -7.05 0.40
CA GLU A 382 16.50 -7.76 1.67
C GLU A 382 15.03 -7.77 2.13
N GLU A 383 14.14 -8.45 1.41
CA GLU A 383 12.75 -8.59 1.86
C GLU A 383 12.63 -9.76 2.84
N HIS A 384 12.27 -9.47 4.09
CA HIS A 384 12.10 -10.48 5.15
C HIS A 384 10.66 -10.58 5.67
N ILE A 385 9.86 -9.52 5.58
CA ILE A 385 8.53 -9.45 6.20
C ILE A 385 7.58 -10.47 5.56
N SER A 386 7.52 -10.49 4.24
CA SER A 386 6.63 -11.41 3.50
C SER A 386 7.20 -12.82 3.42
N THR A 387 8.52 -12.98 3.34
CA THR A 387 9.17 -14.31 3.33
C THR A 387 9.01 -15.03 4.66
N MET A 388 9.06 -14.34 5.79
CA MET A 388 8.72 -14.91 7.11
C MET A 388 7.25 -15.34 7.22
N ALA A 389 6.34 -14.72 6.47
CA ALA A 389 4.97 -15.17 6.36
C ALA A 389 4.80 -16.41 5.45
N GLY A 390 5.87 -16.85 4.79
CA GLY A 390 5.87 -18.00 3.88
C GLY A 390 5.58 -17.64 2.42
N ALA A 391 5.76 -16.37 2.02
CA ALA A 391 5.62 -15.94 0.63
C ALA A 391 6.68 -16.61 -0.27
N ALA A 392 6.28 -17.01 -1.47
CA ALA A 392 7.11 -17.81 -2.39
C ALA A 392 7.98 -16.98 -3.35
N GLY A 393 7.87 -15.64 -3.34
CA GLY A 393 8.57 -14.77 -4.31
C GLY A 393 10.06 -14.57 -4.05
N GLY A 394 10.56 -14.94 -2.88
CA GLY A 394 11.97 -14.74 -2.48
C GLY A 394 12.22 -13.38 -1.82
N THR A 395 13.49 -13.09 -1.55
CA THR A 395 13.93 -11.91 -0.78
C THR A 395 14.36 -10.74 -1.66
N HIS A 396 14.70 -10.98 -2.93
CA HIS A 396 15.11 -9.94 -3.87
C HIS A 396 14.87 -10.36 -5.32
N GLN A 397 14.81 -9.39 -6.22
CA GLN A 397 14.90 -9.58 -7.67
C GLN A 397 16.04 -8.73 -8.24
N SER A 398 16.77 -9.30 -9.19
CA SER A 398 17.75 -8.51 -9.93
C SER A 398 17.07 -7.59 -10.97
N VAL A 399 17.72 -6.50 -11.33
CA VAL A 399 17.28 -5.62 -12.42
C VAL A 399 17.06 -6.43 -13.71
N VAL A 400 17.97 -7.35 -14.03
CA VAL A 400 17.89 -8.20 -15.22
C VAL A 400 16.63 -9.07 -15.21
N ALA A 401 16.25 -9.61 -14.05
CA ALA A 401 15.05 -10.43 -13.90
C ALA A 401 13.77 -9.59 -14.10
N LEU A 402 13.69 -8.40 -13.46
CA LEU A 402 12.55 -7.48 -13.60
C LEU A 402 12.39 -7.01 -15.05
N GLU A 403 13.49 -6.61 -15.70
CA GLU A 403 13.48 -6.20 -17.10
C GLU A 403 13.14 -7.36 -18.04
N GLY A 404 13.65 -8.56 -17.76
CA GLY A 404 13.32 -9.76 -18.52
C GLY A 404 11.84 -10.11 -18.44
N ALA A 405 11.22 -9.95 -17.26
CA ALA A 405 9.78 -10.17 -17.06
C ALA A 405 8.93 -9.19 -17.90
N ALA A 406 9.30 -7.90 -17.91
CA ALA A 406 8.60 -6.89 -18.72
C ALA A 406 8.78 -7.12 -20.23
N ARG A 407 10.01 -7.42 -20.69
CA ARG A 407 10.30 -7.73 -22.09
C ARG A 407 9.60 -9.01 -22.55
N GLY A 408 9.43 -10.00 -21.67
CA GLY A 408 8.64 -11.21 -21.95
C GLY A 408 7.17 -10.94 -22.25
N LYS A 409 6.66 -9.77 -21.81
CA LYS A 409 5.33 -9.25 -22.17
C LYS A 409 5.36 -8.28 -23.37
N HIS A 410 6.46 -8.23 -24.10
CA HIS A 410 6.66 -7.33 -25.24
C HIS A 410 6.48 -5.84 -24.92
N ARG A 411 6.74 -5.45 -23.66
CA ARG A 411 6.59 -4.06 -23.20
C ARG A 411 7.94 -3.40 -22.96
N PRO A 412 8.09 -2.10 -23.32
CA PRO A 412 9.24 -1.31 -22.94
C PRO A 412 9.38 -1.27 -21.41
N VAL A 413 10.61 -1.19 -20.91
CA VAL A 413 10.87 -1.18 -19.47
C VAL A 413 11.82 -0.04 -19.10
N ARG A 414 11.60 0.60 -17.96
CA ARG A 414 12.48 1.64 -17.42
C ARG A 414 12.61 1.58 -15.90
N GLN A 415 13.77 1.97 -15.40
CA GLN A 415 13.92 2.28 -13.98
C GLN A 415 13.22 3.61 -13.66
N ARG A 416 12.56 3.68 -12.52
CA ARG A 416 11.95 4.89 -11.94
C ARG A 416 12.55 5.26 -10.58
N THR A 417 12.29 6.47 -10.14
CA THR A 417 12.40 6.86 -8.72
C THR A 417 11.12 6.50 -7.96
N THR A 418 11.13 6.66 -6.63
CA THR A 418 9.93 6.48 -5.78
C THR A 418 8.71 7.27 -6.29
N LEU A 419 8.93 8.46 -6.81
CA LEU A 419 7.88 9.37 -7.29
C LEU A 419 7.65 9.28 -8.81
N TYR A 420 7.97 8.14 -9.42
CA TYR A 420 7.77 7.85 -10.86
C TYR A 420 8.54 8.74 -11.83
N GLY A 421 9.52 9.52 -11.34
CA GLY A 421 10.47 10.27 -12.16
C GLY A 421 11.59 9.38 -12.73
N ALA A 422 12.39 9.94 -13.65
CA ALA A 422 13.62 9.30 -14.09
C ALA A 422 14.70 9.40 -12.99
N PRO A 423 15.52 8.35 -12.76
CA PRO A 423 16.70 8.45 -11.93
C PRO A 423 17.65 9.54 -12.47
N ALA A 424 18.38 10.20 -11.58
CA ALA A 424 19.45 11.10 -12.00
C ALA A 424 20.49 10.32 -12.83
N ALA A 425 20.97 10.91 -13.92
CA ALA A 425 22.03 10.29 -14.71
C ALA A 425 23.22 9.99 -13.80
N SER A 426 23.75 8.75 -13.89
CA SER A 426 24.98 8.38 -13.20
C SER A 426 26.11 9.19 -13.84
N CYS A 427 26.72 10.11 -13.07
CA CYS A 427 27.93 10.81 -13.50
C CYS A 427 29.11 9.86 -13.45
#